data_0697a411bb952e52aa6a556bbfdfb461
#
_entry.id   0697a411bb952e52aa6a556bbfdfb461
#
_cell.length_a   1.000
_cell.length_b   1.000
_cell.length_c   1.000
_cell.angle_alpha   90.00
_cell.angle_beta   90.00
_cell.angle_gamma   90.00
#
_symmetry.space_group_name_H-M   'P 1'
#
loop_
_entity.id
_entity.type
_entity.pdbx_description
1 polymer ?
#
loop_
_entity_poly.entity_id
_entity_poly.type
_entity_poly.pdbx_seq_one_letter_code
_entity_poly.pdbx_strand_id
1 'polypeptide(L)'
;ADYSLAKYLKDECFPNWYSIATRTSLSRQAGFFPCTNEMLTNWGKMVLNDINDLDVLLTWLGGEKYIKSYLNGCEKIYNSYIYFPFLFANPWTTVLENKKVLVISPFAETIESQYEKRKKLFKDQTVLPQFNLKTIKAYNVLGGVNPYPNISNWFDALEDMKRQIDETDFDIALIGCGAY
;
A
#
# COMPACT_ATOMS: atom_id res chain seq x y z
N ALA A 1 11.07 -13.27 9.98
CA ALA A 1 10.87 -11.83 9.72
C ALA A 1 11.05 -11.04 11.03
N ASP A 2 10.34 -11.42 12.09
CA ASP A 2 10.33 -10.69 13.38
C ASP A 2 11.69 -10.57 14.04
N TYR A 3 12.56 -11.59 13.93
CA TYR A 3 13.87 -11.58 14.56
C TYR A 3 14.82 -10.55 13.90
N SER A 4 14.79 -10.42 12.60
CA SER A 4 15.65 -9.48 11.87
C SER A 4 15.26 -8.03 12.15
N LEU A 5 13.96 -7.74 12.21
CA LEU A 5 13.46 -6.42 12.56
C LEU A 5 13.76 -6.08 14.02
N ALA A 6 13.49 -7.01 14.97
CA ALA A 6 13.79 -6.81 16.38
C ALA A 6 15.29 -6.55 16.62
N LYS A 7 16.17 -7.27 15.91
CA LYS A 7 17.61 -7.04 15.99
C LYS A 7 18.01 -5.67 15.45
N TYR A 8 17.46 -5.27 14.29
CA TYR A 8 17.72 -3.95 13.74
C TYR A 8 17.29 -2.84 14.70
N LEU A 9 16.06 -2.93 15.22
CA LEU A 9 15.51 -1.93 16.15
C LEU A 9 16.32 -1.83 17.44
N LYS A 10 16.93 -2.95 17.89
CA LYS A 10 17.78 -2.97 19.08
C LYS A 10 19.18 -2.43 18.83
N ASP A 11 19.79 -2.82 17.72
CA ASP A 11 21.20 -2.60 17.42
C ASP A 11 21.40 -1.49 16.36
N GLU A 12 20.32 -0.86 15.89
CA GLU A 12 20.31 0.11 14.77
C GLU A 12 20.98 -0.42 13.50
N CYS A 13 20.90 -1.75 13.30
CA CYS A 13 21.61 -2.45 12.25
C CYS A 13 20.67 -3.28 11.38
N PHE A 14 20.55 -2.95 10.09
CA PHE A 14 19.77 -3.77 9.16
C PHE A 14 20.40 -5.15 8.96
N PRO A 15 19.58 -6.20 8.82
CA PRO A 15 20.09 -7.53 8.51
C PRO A 15 20.79 -7.50 7.15
N ASN A 16 21.92 -8.20 7.05
CA ASN A 16 22.66 -8.34 5.80
C ASN A 16 22.13 -9.48 4.90
N TRP A 17 21.12 -10.20 5.35
CA TRP A 17 20.42 -11.23 4.57
C TRP A 17 18.96 -11.37 4.98
N TYR A 18 18.14 -11.87 4.07
CA TYR A 18 16.71 -12.13 4.28
C TYR A 18 16.39 -13.59 3.96
N SER A 19 15.51 -14.20 4.73
CA SER A 19 15.11 -15.60 4.55
C SER A 19 14.44 -15.82 3.19
N ILE A 20 14.51 -17.05 2.67
CA ILE A 20 13.81 -17.45 1.45
C ILE A 20 12.30 -17.19 1.61
N ALA A 21 11.72 -17.45 2.78
CA ALA A 21 10.31 -17.19 3.05
C ALA A 21 9.97 -15.70 2.89
N THR A 22 10.77 -14.79 3.45
CA THR A 22 10.60 -13.34 3.31
C THR A 22 10.67 -12.91 1.85
N ARG A 23 11.70 -13.37 1.11
CA ARG A 23 11.87 -13.04 -0.31
C ARG A 23 10.73 -13.56 -1.16
N THR A 24 10.29 -14.80 -0.91
CA THR A 24 9.18 -15.42 -1.63
C THR A 24 7.87 -14.67 -1.37
N SER A 25 7.61 -14.29 -0.13
CA SER A 25 6.41 -13.53 0.21
C SER A 25 6.41 -12.17 -0.48
N LEU A 26 7.50 -11.40 -0.37
CA LEU A 26 7.58 -10.07 -0.99
C LEU A 26 7.53 -10.13 -2.51
N SER A 27 8.21 -11.08 -3.15
CA SER A 27 8.19 -11.21 -4.61
C SER A 27 6.85 -11.72 -5.14
N ARG A 28 6.28 -12.79 -4.52
CA ARG A 28 5.08 -13.45 -5.05
C ARG A 28 3.77 -12.83 -4.63
N GLN A 29 3.73 -12.20 -3.46
CA GLN A 29 2.48 -11.67 -2.88
C GLN A 29 2.41 -10.15 -2.94
N ALA A 30 3.55 -9.46 -2.87
CA ALA A 30 3.60 -8.00 -2.78
C ALA A 30 4.20 -7.32 -4.02
N GLY A 31 4.75 -8.10 -4.98
CA GLY A 31 5.26 -7.55 -6.23
C GLY A 31 6.63 -6.87 -6.15
N PHE A 32 7.39 -7.08 -5.06
CA PHE A 32 8.73 -6.50 -4.90
C PHE A 32 9.77 -7.21 -5.78
N PHE A 33 10.61 -6.46 -6.50
CA PHE A 33 11.60 -7.01 -7.43
C PHE A 33 12.80 -6.06 -7.68
N PRO A 34 14.01 -6.61 -7.92
CA PRO A 34 14.42 -7.96 -7.55
C PRO A 34 14.56 -8.07 -6.01
N CYS A 35 14.25 -9.24 -5.45
CA CYS A 35 14.36 -9.47 -4.00
C CYS A 35 15.79 -9.79 -3.58
N THR A 36 16.75 -8.88 -3.84
CA THR A 36 18.13 -8.98 -3.33
C THR A 36 18.21 -8.46 -1.88
N ASN A 37 19.27 -8.80 -1.16
CA ASN A 37 19.50 -8.28 0.18
C ASN A 37 19.61 -6.76 0.19
N GLU A 38 20.33 -6.20 -0.76
CA GLU A 38 20.52 -4.76 -0.91
C GLU A 38 19.19 -4.04 -1.14
N MET A 39 18.42 -4.50 -2.11
CA MET A 39 17.11 -3.91 -2.43
C MET A 39 16.14 -3.96 -1.27
N LEU A 40 16.09 -5.09 -0.55
CA LEU A 40 15.23 -5.24 0.63
C LEU A 40 15.68 -4.35 1.79
N THR A 41 17.00 -4.17 1.96
CA THR A 41 17.55 -3.26 2.97
C THR A 41 17.20 -1.81 2.65
N ASN A 42 17.34 -1.39 1.40
CA ASN A 42 17.00 -0.03 0.97
C ASN A 42 15.50 0.25 1.10
N TRP A 43 14.66 -0.73 0.71
CA TRP A 43 13.21 -0.65 0.90
C TRP A 43 12.83 -0.52 2.38
N GLY A 44 13.43 -1.35 3.26
CA GLY A 44 13.16 -1.29 4.68
C GLY A 44 13.56 0.05 5.32
N LYS A 45 14.69 0.65 4.89
CA LYS A 45 15.11 1.98 5.35
C LYS A 45 14.11 3.05 4.91
N MET A 46 13.67 3.01 3.66
CA MET A 46 12.69 3.94 3.12
C MET A 46 11.37 3.85 3.92
N VAL A 47 10.83 2.65 4.10
CA VAL A 47 9.58 2.44 4.86
C VAL A 47 9.70 2.95 6.29
N LEU A 48 10.83 2.71 6.98
CA LEU A 48 11.04 3.21 8.34
C LEU A 48 11.15 4.73 8.41
N ASN A 49 11.63 5.37 7.35
CA ASN A 49 11.63 6.83 7.25
C ASN A 49 10.21 7.37 7.04
N ASP A 50 9.49 6.79 6.08
CA ASP A 50 8.18 7.27 5.67
C ASP A 50 7.08 6.98 6.72
N ILE A 51 7.28 5.99 7.59
CA ILE A 51 6.34 5.66 8.66
C ILE A 51 6.18 6.79 9.69
N ASN A 52 7.11 7.72 9.77
CA ASN A 52 7.01 8.89 10.63
C ASN A 52 5.93 9.88 10.18
N ASP A 53 5.52 9.82 8.91
CA ASP A 53 4.50 10.70 8.32
C ASP A 53 3.07 10.14 8.44
N LEU A 54 2.90 8.99 9.12
CA LEU A 54 1.59 8.38 9.31
C LEU A 54 0.77 9.11 10.38
N ASP A 55 -0.42 9.55 10.02
CA ASP A 55 -1.42 10.06 10.96
C ASP A 55 -2.17 8.92 11.67
N VAL A 56 -2.48 7.84 10.94
CA VAL A 56 -3.28 6.71 11.42
C VAL A 56 -2.69 5.38 10.97
N LEU A 57 -2.57 4.42 11.88
CA LEU A 57 -2.18 3.04 11.60
C LEU A 57 -3.35 2.10 11.88
N LEU A 58 -3.72 1.28 10.90
CA LEU A 58 -4.65 0.15 11.08
C LEU A 58 -3.84 -1.12 11.36
N THR A 59 -3.98 -1.64 12.57
CA THR A 59 -3.17 -2.77 13.03
C THR A 59 -3.83 -4.12 12.73
N TRP A 60 -3.07 -5.06 12.24
CA TRP A 60 -3.50 -6.46 12.11
C TRP A 60 -2.37 -7.47 12.34
N LEU A 61 -1.11 -7.03 12.34
CA LEU A 61 0.06 -7.89 12.46
C LEU A 61 0.72 -7.74 13.83
N GLY A 62 1.14 -8.84 14.43
CA GLY A 62 1.83 -8.81 15.71
C GLY A 62 3.21 -8.14 15.68
N GLY A 63 3.78 -7.94 14.49
CA GLY A 63 5.09 -7.28 14.29
C GLY A 63 5.05 -5.77 14.47
N GLU A 64 3.90 -5.13 14.36
CA GLU A 64 3.71 -3.67 14.46
C GLU A 64 4.15 -3.10 15.82
N LYS A 65 4.10 -3.90 16.88
CA LYS A 65 4.60 -3.52 18.21
C LYS A 65 6.09 -3.12 18.21
N TYR A 66 6.89 -3.62 17.26
CA TYR A 66 8.31 -3.31 17.16
C TYR A 66 8.60 -1.97 16.47
N ILE A 67 7.65 -1.45 15.69
CA ILE A 67 7.78 -0.16 15.01
C ILE A 67 7.10 0.97 15.76
N LYS A 68 6.47 0.70 16.90
CA LYS A 68 5.71 1.68 17.67
C LYS A 68 6.54 2.92 18.04
N SER A 69 7.84 2.75 18.30
CA SER A 69 8.75 3.87 18.62
C SER A 69 9.05 4.78 17.42
N TYR A 70 8.77 4.32 16.19
CA TYR A 70 8.93 5.09 14.96
C TYR A 70 7.66 5.84 14.54
N LEU A 71 6.54 5.55 15.17
CA LEU A 71 5.24 6.18 14.90
C LEU A 71 5.11 7.51 15.65
N ASN A 72 6.08 8.40 15.45
CA ASN A 72 6.13 9.70 16.11
C ASN A 72 5.07 10.64 15.54
N GLY A 73 3.92 10.75 15.97
CA GLY A 73 2.83 11.58 15.45
C GLY A 73 1.63 10.78 14.98
N CYS A 74 1.74 9.45 14.90
CA CYS A 74 0.60 8.59 14.68
C CYS A 74 -0.31 8.62 15.91
N GLU A 75 -1.33 9.48 15.88
CA GLU A 75 -2.22 9.70 17.04
C GLU A 75 -3.18 8.54 17.31
N LYS A 76 -3.47 7.72 16.29
CA LYS A 76 -4.54 6.74 16.37
C LYS A 76 -4.14 5.41 15.74
N ILE A 77 -4.17 4.37 16.57
CA ILE A 77 -3.97 2.99 16.16
C ILE A 77 -5.28 2.25 16.32
N TYR A 78 -5.87 1.80 15.22
CA TYR A 78 -7.16 1.12 15.20
C TYR A 78 -7.05 -0.32 14.73
N ASN A 79 -8.03 -1.13 15.11
CA ASN A 79 -8.21 -2.46 14.55
C ASN A 79 -8.52 -2.36 13.05
N SER A 80 -7.95 -3.26 12.24
CA SER A 80 -8.11 -3.33 10.79
C SER A 80 -9.56 -3.48 10.29
N TYR A 81 -10.52 -3.88 11.15
CA TYR A 81 -11.93 -3.96 10.76
C TYR A 81 -12.51 -2.64 10.23
N ILE A 82 -11.97 -1.50 10.66
CA ILE A 82 -12.39 -0.19 10.14
C ILE A 82 -12.14 -0.03 8.64
N TYR A 83 -11.25 -0.84 8.07
CA TYR A 83 -10.98 -0.89 6.63
C TYR A 83 -12.18 -1.34 5.80
N PHE A 84 -13.14 -2.05 6.40
CA PHE A 84 -14.31 -2.59 5.72
C PHE A 84 -15.55 -1.68 5.92
N PRO A 85 -15.80 -0.69 5.04
CA PRO A 85 -16.84 0.31 5.25
C PRO A 85 -18.25 -0.29 5.34
N PHE A 86 -18.50 -1.40 4.64
CA PHE A 86 -19.81 -2.08 4.65
C PHE A 86 -20.20 -2.75 5.98
N LEU A 87 -19.28 -2.76 6.97
CA LEU A 87 -19.58 -3.25 8.31
C LEU A 87 -20.15 -2.16 9.24
N PHE A 88 -20.21 -0.93 8.80
CA PHE A 88 -20.61 0.22 9.62
C PHE A 88 -21.87 0.88 9.09
N ALA A 89 -22.74 1.31 10.01
CA ALA A 89 -23.94 2.07 9.67
C ALA A 89 -23.61 3.44 9.04
N ASN A 90 -22.46 4.01 9.42
CA ASN A 90 -21.93 5.23 8.83
C ASN A 90 -20.55 4.91 8.23
N PRO A 91 -20.49 4.50 6.95
CA PRO A 91 -19.23 4.16 6.30
C PRO A 91 -18.30 5.37 6.19
N TRP A 92 -17.01 5.19 6.48
CA TRP A 92 -16.02 6.26 6.29
C TRP A 92 -15.92 6.70 4.82
N THR A 93 -16.28 5.83 3.88
CA THR A 93 -16.26 6.10 2.44
C THR A 93 -17.22 7.21 2.01
N THR A 94 -18.15 7.65 2.86
CA THR A 94 -18.99 8.83 2.61
C THR A 94 -18.18 10.09 2.33
N VAL A 95 -16.95 10.20 2.85
CA VAL A 95 -16.06 11.35 2.58
C VAL A 95 -15.62 11.44 1.12
N LEU A 96 -15.76 10.36 0.34
CA LEU A 96 -15.42 10.31 -1.08
C LEU A 96 -16.47 10.99 -1.97
N GLU A 97 -17.67 11.23 -1.43
CA GLU A 97 -18.78 11.75 -2.22
C GLU A 97 -18.43 13.09 -2.88
N ASN A 98 -18.64 13.16 -4.21
CA ASN A 98 -18.37 14.32 -5.07
C ASN A 98 -16.89 14.77 -5.10
N LYS A 99 -15.95 13.95 -4.62
CA LYS A 99 -14.50 14.23 -4.66
C LYS A 99 -13.87 13.72 -5.95
N LYS A 100 -12.68 14.22 -6.27
CA LYS A 100 -11.77 13.63 -7.24
C LYS A 100 -10.99 12.53 -6.53
N VAL A 101 -11.30 11.28 -6.79
CA VAL A 101 -10.69 10.13 -6.12
C VAL A 101 -9.74 9.43 -7.09
N LEU A 102 -8.47 9.40 -6.73
CA LEU A 102 -7.45 8.63 -7.43
C LEU A 102 -7.34 7.24 -6.81
N VAL A 103 -7.49 6.19 -7.61
CA VAL A 103 -7.26 4.81 -7.17
C VAL A 103 -6.02 4.24 -7.85
N ILE A 104 -5.05 3.81 -7.07
CA ILE A 104 -3.80 3.20 -7.56
C ILE A 104 -3.85 1.72 -7.27
N SER A 105 -3.94 0.91 -8.33
CA SER A 105 -4.10 -0.55 -8.19
C SER A 105 -3.66 -1.28 -9.45
N PRO A 106 -3.12 -2.52 -9.34
CA PRO A 106 -2.89 -3.38 -10.51
C PRO A 106 -4.17 -3.71 -11.29
N PHE A 107 -5.33 -3.54 -10.65
CA PHE A 107 -6.66 -3.85 -11.20
C PHE A 107 -7.41 -2.60 -11.69
N ALA A 108 -6.70 -1.56 -12.11
CA ALA A 108 -7.28 -0.27 -12.51
C ALA A 108 -8.47 -0.42 -13.48
N GLU A 109 -8.32 -1.15 -14.59
CA GLU A 109 -9.36 -1.35 -15.59
C GLU A 109 -10.60 -2.08 -15.02
N THR A 110 -10.37 -3.05 -14.12
CA THR A 110 -11.46 -3.75 -13.44
C THR A 110 -12.21 -2.81 -12.49
N ILE A 111 -11.49 -1.96 -11.78
CA ILE A 111 -12.07 -0.97 -10.86
C ILE A 111 -12.95 0.01 -11.64
N GLU A 112 -12.48 0.54 -12.76
CA GLU A 112 -13.28 1.42 -13.65
C GLU A 112 -14.56 0.74 -14.10
N SER A 113 -14.45 -0.46 -14.67
CA SER A 113 -15.59 -1.25 -15.15
C SER A 113 -16.60 -1.59 -14.04
N GLN A 114 -16.13 -1.86 -12.81
CA GLN A 114 -17.02 -2.15 -11.68
C GLN A 114 -17.61 -0.87 -11.10
N TYR A 115 -16.87 0.22 -11.09
CA TYR A 115 -17.39 1.50 -10.61
C TYR A 115 -18.58 2.03 -11.43
N GLU A 116 -18.60 1.82 -12.73
CA GLU A 116 -19.77 2.10 -13.59
C GLU A 116 -21.04 1.39 -13.09
N LYS A 117 -20.87 0.22 -12.48
CA LYS A 117 -21.95 -0.63 -11.92
C LYS A 117 -22.18 -0.40 -10.43
N ARG A 118 -21.55 0.61 -9.80
CA ARG A 118 -21.49 0.81 -8.34
C ARG A 118 -22.85 0.72 -7.65
N LYS A 119 -23.92 1.23 -8.28
CA LYS A 119 -25.28 1.18 -7.71
C LYS A 119 -25.82 -0.24 -7.52
N LYS A 120 -25.19 -1.25 -8.14
CA LYS A 120 -25.58 -2.66 -8.03
C LYS A 120 -24.68 -3.44 -7.06
N LEU A 121 -23.56 -2.86 -6.60
CA LEU A 121 -22.59 -3.57 -5.76
C LEU A 121 -23.01 -3.63 -4.29
N PHE A 122 -23.60 -2.54 -3.79
CA PHE A 122 -24.05 -2.46 -2.40
C PHE A 122 -25.49 -1.97 -2.33
N LYS A 123 -26.28 -2.50 -1.37
CA LYS A 123 -27.64 -1.99 -1.09
C LYS A 123 -27.59 -0.58 -0.56
N ASP A 124 -26.67 -0.35 0.39
CA ASP A 124 -26.39 0.96 0.93
C ASP A 124 -25.43 1.71 -0.02
N GLN A 125 -25.94 2.73 -0.67
CA GLN A 125 -25.18 3.52 -1.65
C GLN A 125 -24.10 4.40 -0.99
N THR A 126 -24.14 4.57 0.32
CA THR A 126 -23.12 5.32 1.06
C THR A 126 -21.81 4.55 1.20
N VAL A 127 -21.83 3.21 1.05
CA VAL A 127 -20.62 2.36 1.03
C VAL A 127 -19.73 2.65 -0.17
N LEU A 128 -20.34 2.94 -1.32
CA LEU A 128 -19.60 3.33 -2.52
C LEU A 128 -20.32 4.51 -3.20
N PRO A 129 -20.17 5.73 -2.65
CA PRO A 129 -20.86 6.92 -3.13
C PRO A 129 -20.38 7.32 -4.53
N GLN A 130 -21.03 8.33 -5.10
CA GLN A 130 -20.62 8.89 -6.38
C GLN A 130 -19.45 9.86 -6.19
N PHE A 131 -18.36 9.64 -6.96
CA PHE A 131 -17.21 10.51 -7.02
C PHE A 131 -16.61 10.54 -8.44
N ASN A 132 -15.69 11.44 -8.70
CA ASN A 132 -14.95 11.48 -9.95
C ASN A 132 -13.74 10.54 -9.86
N LEU A 133 -13.86 9.34 -10.43
CA LEU A 133 -12.82 8.31 -10.40
C LEU A 133 -11.72 8.61 -11.42
N LYS A 134 -10.48 8.58 -10.96
CA LYS A 134 -9.28 8.45 -11.78
C LYS A 134 -8.51 7.24 -11.31
N THR A 135 -7.78 6.58 -12.19
CA THR A 135 -6.99 5.39 -11.85
C THR A 135 -5.57 5.50 -12.37
N ILE A 136 -4.64 4.94 -11.62
CA ILE A 136 -3.27 4.64 -12.07
C ILE A 136 -3.08 3.14 -11.95
N LYS A 137 -2.64 2.49 -13.03
CA LYS A 137 -2.34 1.07 -13.01
C LYS A 137 -0.99 0.84 -12.33
N ALA A 138 -1.01 0.30 -11.12
CA ALA A 138 0.20 -0.04 -10.40
C ALA A 138 0.97 -1.19 -11.08
N TYR A 139 2.28 -1.16 -10.96
CA TYR A 139 3.13 -2.25 -11.42
C TYR A 139 2.84 -3.53 -10.65
N ASN A 140 2.73 -4.64 -11.36
CA ASN A 140 2.43 -5.95 -10.78
C ASN A 140 3.43 -7.00 -11.29
N VAL A 141 4.51 -7.20 -10.54
CA VAL A 141 5.55 -8.20 -10.83
C VAL A 141 5.37 -9.39 -9.90
N LEU A 142 4.30 -10.16 -10.10
CA LEU A 142 4.05 -11.36 -9.32
C LEU A 142 4.90 -12.54 -9.82
N GLY A 143 5.45 -13.29 -8.89
CA GLY A 143 6.26 -14.48 -9.19
C GLY A 143 7.69 -14.19 -9.64
N GLY A 144 8.14 -12.93 -9.58
CA GLY A 144 9.52 -12.55 -9.88
C GLY A 144 9.83 -12.39 -11.38
N VAL A 145 8.82 -12.49 -12.25
CA VAL A 145 8.97 -12.23 -13.69
C VAL A 145 8.51 -10.80 -13.96
N ASN A 146 9.47 -9.94 -14.33
CA ASN A 146 9.16 -8.55 -14.67
C ASN A 146 8.66 -8.46 -16.15
N PRO A 147 7.38 -8.11 -16.38
CA PRO A 147 6.84 -7.95 -17.73
C PRO A 147 7.08 -6.55 -18.31
N TYR A 148 7.73 -5.65 -17.58
CA TYR A 148 7.90 -4.24 -17.96
C TYR A 148 9.32 -3.98 -18.45
N PRO A 149 9.57 -3.85 -19.77
CA PRO A 149 10.93 -3.77 -20.33
C PRO A 149 11.70 -2.51 -19.91
N ASN A 150 11.00 -1.43 -19.55
CA ASN A 150 11.60 -0.14 -19.20
C ASN A 150 11.74 0.06 -17.68
N ILE A 151 11.36 -0.93 -16.87
CA ILE A 151 11.40 -0.88 -15.42
C ILE A 151 12.35 -1.97 -14.92
N SER A 152 13.50 -1.58 -14.38
CA SER A 152 14.54 -2.53 -14.00
C SER A 152 14.34 -3.12 -12.61
N ASN A 153 13.70 -2.34 -11.72
CA ASN A 153 13.51 -2.71 -10.31
C ASN A 153 12.31 -1.99 -9.69
N TRP A 154 12.01 -2.35 -8.46
CA TRP A 154 10.88 -1.80 -7.70
C TRP A 154 10.97 -0.28 -7.51
N PHE A 155 12.18 0.29 -7.28
CA PHE A 155 12.34 1.73 -7.09
C PHE A 155 12.07 2.51 -8.38
N ASP A 156 12.49 1.99 -9.54
CA ASP A 156 12.17 2.61 -10.83
C ASP A 156 10.64 2.64 -11.04
N ALA A 157 9.95 1.56 -10.66
CA ALA A 157 8.49 1.47 -10.73
C ALA A 157 7.82 2.47 -9.77
N LEU A 158 8.35 2.61 -8.55
CA LEU A 158 7.85 3.58 -7.57
C LEU A 158 7.99 5.01 -8.08
N GLU A 159 9.15 5.38 -8.62
CA GLU A 159 9.39 6.74 -9.14
C GLU A 159 8.49 7.06 -10.34
N ASP A 160 8.25 6.10 -11.24
CA ASP A 160 7.32 6.30 -12.34
C ASP A 160 5.88 6.48 -11.84
N MET A 161 5.44 5.69 -10.84
CA MET A 161 4.11 5.89 -10.24
C MET A 161 3.99 7.24 -9.52
N LYS A 162 5.02 7.66 -8.78
CA LYS A 162 5.04 8.99 -8.15
C LYS A 162 4.86 10.10 -9.18
N ARG A 163 5.60 10.04 -10.29
CA ARG A 163 5.43 11.01 -11.39
C ARG A 163 3.99 11.04 -11.91
N GLN A 164 3.36 9.88 -12.13
CA GLN A 164 1.98 9.81 -12.56
C GLN A 164 1.00 10.39 -11.52
N ILE A 165 1.28 10.21 -10.23
CA ILE A 165 0.49 10.80 -9.14
C ILE A 165 0.62 12.33 -9.16
N ASP A 166 1.84 12.86 -9.29
CA ASP A 166 2.11 14.29 -9.31
C ASP A 166 1.45 15.02 -10.51
N GLU A 167 1.33 14.32 -11.64
CA GLU A 167 0.64 14.79 -12.83
C GLU A 167 -0.89 14.68 -12.76
N THR A 168 -1.43 14.06 -11.70
CA THR A 168 -2.86 13.77 -11.55
C THR A 168 -3.49 14.70 -10.51
N ASP A 169 -4.49 15.47 -10.91
CA ASP A 169 -5.29 16.29 -9.99
C ASP A 169 -6.31 15.40 -9.25
N PHE A 170 -6.25 15.35 -7.91
CA PHE A 170 -7.14 14.60 -7.04
C PHE A 170 -7.28 15.24 -5.66
N ASP A 171 -8.36 14.90 -4.95
CA ASP A 171 -8.61 15.30 -3.56
C ASP A 171 -8.20 14.21 -2.57
N ILE A 172 -8.42 12.94 -2.94
CA ILE A 172 -8.18 11.76 -2.09
C ILE A 172 -7.57 10.65 -2.94
N ALA A 173 -6.50 10.02 -2.47
CA ALA A 173 -5.93 8.82 -3.08
C ALA A 173 -6.25 7.56 -2.25
N LEU A 174 -6.67 6.50 -2.94
CA LEU A 174 -6.83 5.14 -2.39
C LEU A 174 -5.77 4.25 -3.03
N ILE A 175 -4.85 3.73 -2.24
CA ILE A 175 -3.69 2.99 -2.72
C ILE A 175 -3.80 1.53 -2.32
N GLY A 176 -3.87 0.63 -3.31
CA GLY A 176 -3.95 -0.82 -3.14
C GLY A 176 -3.02 -1.54 -4.10
N CYS A 177 -1.70 -1.44 -3.88
CA CYS A 177 -0.67 -1.87 -4.83
C CYS A 177 0.46 -2.74 -4.22
N GLY A 178 0.21 -3.42 -3.12
CA GLY A 178 1.16 -4.39 -2.55
C GLY A 178 2.30 -3.74 -1.78
N ALA A 179 3.54 -3.91 -2.26
CA ALA A 179 4.74 -3.39 -1.59
C ALA A 179 5.02 -1.90 -1.85
N TYR A 180 4.26 -1.27 -2.77
CA TYR A 180 4.39 0.15 -3.12
C TYR A 180 3.71 1.05 -2.12
#